data_1081676b6b8e830d22bd13e8f937d6ae
#
_entry.id   1081676b6b8e830d22bd13e8f937d6ae
#
_cell.length_a   1.000
_cell.length_b   1.000
_cell.length_c   1.000
_cell.angle_alpha   90.00
_cell.angle_beta   90.00
_cell.angle_gamma   90.00
#
_symmetry.space_group_name_H-M   'P 1'
#
loop_
_entity.id
_entity.type
_entity.pdbx_description
1 polymer ?
#
loop_
_entity_poly.entity_id
_entity_poly.type
_entity_poly.pdbx_seq_one_letter_code
_entity_poly.pdbx_strand_id
1 'polypeptide(L)'
;VPSITSGILEPFALDFLQRALLGGALVAILCGVVGTWVVIRGMAFLGEALAHGMLPGVALATVLGLPVLVGGALSAVAMSLGIAALQRRGRLSYDTSIGMLFVAMLALGVVVISHSGSFATDATSILFGDILAITSLDVALLAGAVVVGLGVAWAFHRPLVALALDPRIAAVLRLGPRSAQAALVGLVTLAVVASYQAVGSLLVVGLLLAPAVAAGHWTARIPTRMALAAALGIASVFVGLLVSWHAATAAGASVAATAIAVAALSGAARACLTALRSRRPGTDGDVGRDDDRDRVGADAPTRPRAASGAPAA
;
A
#
# COMPACT_ATOMS: atom_id res chain seq x y z
N VAL A 1 34.26 9.71 -25.67
CA VAL A 1 33.43 9.84 -24.44
C VAL A 1 32.11 9.13 -24.75
N PRO A 2 31.82 7.95 -24.17
CA PRO A 2 30.51 7.35 -24.33
C PRO A 2 29.47 8.36 -23.83
N SER A 3 28.46 8.60 -24.65
CA SER A 3 27.38 9.53 -24.28
C SER A 3 26.69 8.97 -23.03
N ILE A 4 26.33 9.83 -22.07
CA ILE A 4 25.63 9.45 -20.83
C ILE A 4 24.41 8.57 -21.14
N THR A 5 23.78 8.78 -22.31
CA THR A 5 22.65 8.01 -22.81
C THR A 5 23.01 6.57 -23.18
N SER A 6 24.23 6.28 -23.67
CA SER A 6 24.64 4.90 -23.95
C SER A 6 24.82 4.09 -22.66
N GLY A 7 25.41 4.67 -21.61
CA GLY A 7 25.58 3.98 -20.33
C GLY A 7 24.25 3.69 -19.59
N ILE A 8 23.19 4.47 -19.83
CA ILE A 8 21.86 4.26 -19.19
C ILE A 8 21.04 3.23 -19.95
N LEU A 9 21.11 3.19 -21.28
CA LEU A 9 20.27 2.32 -22.11
C LEU A 9 20.92 0.97 -22.46
N GLU A 10 22.24 0.88 -22.40
CA GLU A 10 23.01 -0.32 -22.71
C GLU A 10 22.57 -1.56 -21.89
N PRO A 11 22.29 -1.45 -20.56
CA PRO A 11 21.80 -2.58 -19.79
C PRO A 11 20.47 -3.13 -20.30
N PHE A 12 19.58 -2.27 -20.77
CA PHE A 12 18.24 -2.66 -21.26
C PHE A 12 18.25 -3.24 -22.69
N ALA A 13 19.40 -3.38 -23.33
CA ALA A 13 19.55 -4.19 -24.55
C ALA A 13 19.50 -5.70 -24.26
N LEU A 14 19.63 -6.12 -22.99
CA LEU A 14 19.62 -7.51 -22.58
C LEU A 14 18.18 -7.99 -22.30
N ASP A 15 17.80 -9.13 -22.91
CA ASP A 15 16.43 -9.68 -22.82
C ASP A 15 15.94 -9.94 -21.39
N PHE A 16 16.83 -10.38 -20.49
CA PHE A 16 16.45 -10.65 -19.12
C PHE A 16 16.15 -9.34 -18.34
N LEU A 17 16.86 -8.25 -18.64
CA LEU A 17 16.62 -6.97 -17.99
C LEU A 17 15.35 -6.29 -18.51
N GLN A 18 15.02 -6.50 -19.80
CA GLN A 18 13.73 -6.06 -20.35
C GLN A 18 12.57 -6.79 -19.68
N ARG A 19 12.68 -8.12 -19.50
CA ARG A 19 11.68 -8.91 -18.76
C ARG A 19 11.54 -8.49 -17.31
N ALA A 20 12.68 -8.23 -16.65
CA ALA A 20 12.70 -7.69 -15.28
C ALA A 20 11.99 -6.33 -15.19
N LEU A 21 12.25 -5.44 -16.15
CA LEU A 21 11.59 -4.13 -16.22
C LEU A 21 10.09 -4.25 -16.49
N LEU A 22 9.69 -5.10 -17.44
CA LEU A 22 8.28 -5.33 -17.75
C LEU A 22 7.54 -5.97 -16.58
N GLY A 23 8.10 -7.02 -15.99
CA GLY A 23 7.53 -7.67 -14.81
C GLY A 23 7.43 -6.71 -13.62
N GLY A 24 8.51 -5.97 -13.32
CA GLY A 24 8.52 -4.97 -12.26
C GLY A 24 7.53 -3.82 -12.52
N ALA A 25 7.35 -3.39 -13.77
CA ALA A 25 6.36 -2.37 -14.13
C ALA A 25 4.92 -2.87 -13.93
N LEU A 26 4.63 -4.12 -14.30
CA LEU A 26 3.33 -4.75 -14.05
C LEU A 26 3.03 -4.86 -12.55
N VAL A 27 4.01 -5.29 -11.75
CA VAL A 27 3.92 -5.30 -10.28
C VAL A 27 3.67 -3.88 -9.76
N ALA A 28 4.40 -2.88 -10.24
CA ALA A 28 4.24 -1.50 -9.81
C ALA A 28 2.84 -0.93 -10.14
N ILE A 29 2.26 -1.28 -11.28
CA ILE A 29 0.89 -0.90 -11.65
C ILE A 29 -0.11 -1.53 -10.67
N LEU A 30 -0.02 -2.84 -10.45
CA LEU A 30 -0.92 -3.55 -9.56
C LEU A 30 -0.80 -3.04 -8.12
N CYS A 31 0.44 -2.93 -7.63
CA CYS A 31 0.75 -2.42 -6.30
C CYS A 31 0.35 -0.94 -6.13
N GLY A 32 0.52 -0.09 -7.14
CA GLY A 32 0.12 1.32 -7.09
C GLY A 32 -1.39 1.50 -6.91
N VAL A 33 -2.19 0.69 -7.62
CA VAL A 33 -3.64 0.69 -7.50
C VAL A 33 -4.10 0.12 -6.15
N VAL A 34 -3.64 -1.07 -5.81
CA VAL A 34 -4.02 -1.76 -4.57
C VAL A 34 -3.48 -1.04 -3.34
N GLY A 35 -2.21 -0.61 -3.37
CA GLY A 35 -1.55 0.11 -2.31
C GLY A 35 -2.19 1.45 -1.99
N THR A 36 -2.74 2.14 -2.99
CA THR A 36 -3.52 3.36 -2.75
C THR A 36 -4.69 3.09 -1.81
N TRP A 37 -5.45 2.00 -2.00
CA TRP A 37 -6.54 1.62 -1.11
C TRP A 37 -6.04 1.18 0.26
N VAL A 38 -4.96 0.41 0.30
CA VAL A 38 -4.32 -0.05 1.55
C VAL A 38 -3.90 1.13 2.42
N VAL A 39 -3.24 2.13 1.82
CA VAL A 39 -2.77 3.33 2.54
C VAL A 39 -3.94 4.19 3.00
N ILE A 40 -4.96 4.42 2.15
CA ILE A 40 -6.15 5.21 2.54
C ILE A 40 -6.90 4.55 3.70
N ARG A 41 -6.93 3.20 3.74
CA ARG A 41 -7.61 2.44 4.79
C ARG A 41 -6.76 2.22 6.06
N GLY A 42 -5.50 2.67 6.06
CA GLY A 42 -4.59 2.45 7.19
C GLY A 42 -4.24 0.97 7.43
N MET A 43 -4.27 0.14 6.38
CA MET A 43 -4.06 -1.32 6.46
C MET A 43 -2.67 -1.73 5.96
N ALA A 44 -1.66 -0.89 6.20
CA ALA A 44 -0.32 -1.09 5.68
C ALA A 44 0.29 -2.45 6.06
N PHE A 45 0.01 -2.94 7.27
CA PHE A 45 0.51 -4.22 7.76
C PHE A 45 -0.12 -5.45 7.07
N LEU A 46 -1.26 -5.30 6.37
CA LEU A 46 -1.93 -6.41 5.70
C LEU A 46 -1.07 -7.02 4.57
N GLY A 47 -0.36 -6.18 3.81
CA GLY A 47 0.52 -6.64 2.73
C GLY A 47 1.67 -7.50 3.26
N GLU A 48 2.33 -7.03 4.32
CA GLU A 48 3.41 -7.76 5.00
C GLU A 48 2.91 -9.07 5.60
N ALA A 49 1.79 -9.01 6.29
CA ALA A 49 1.20 -10.18 6.92
C ALA A 49 0.81 -11.26 5.90
N LEU A 50 0.28 -10.88 4.73
CA LEU A 50 -0.04 -11.83 3.66
C LEU A 50 1.21 -12.39 2.99
N ALA A 51 2.24 -11.57 2.78
CA ALA A 51 3.49 -12.03 2.19
C ALA A 51 4.15 -13.14 3.04
N HIS A 52 4.20 -12.96 4.34
CA HIS A 52 4.67 -13.99 5.26
C HIS A 52 3.65 -15.10 5.53
N GLY A 53 2.36 -14.80 5.41
CA GLY A 53 1.27 -15.79 5.50
C GLY A 53 1.29 -16.84 4.39
N MET A 54 2.04 -16.61 3.30
CA MET A 54 2.27 -17.61 2.25
C MET A 54 3.29 -18.70 2.67
N LEU A 55 4.17 -18.43 3.63
CA LEU A 55 5.29 -19.32 3.99
C LEU A 55 4.86 -20.76 4.31
N PRO A 56 3.81 -21.03 5.10
CA PRO A 56 3.41 -22.41 5.39
C PRO A 56 3.05 -23.20 4.13
N GLY A 57 2.33 -22.53 3.20
CA GLY A 57 1.91 -23.17 1.96
C GLY A 57 3.06 -23.36 0.98
N VAL A 58 3.98 -22.39 0.90
CA VAL A 58 5.23 -22.53 0.13
C VAL A 58 6.06 -23.68 0.64
N ALA A 59 6.29 -23.74 1.96
CA ALA A 59 7.04 -24.82 2.60
C ALA A 59 6.40 -26.19 2.37
N LEU A 60 5.08 -26.29 2.53
CA LEU A 60 4.35 -27.53 2.31
C LEU A 60 4.40 -27.98 0.85
N ALA A 61 4.24 -27.04 -0.09
CA ALA A 61 4.33 -27.33 -1.53
C ALA A 61 5.72 -27.86 -1.90
N THR A 62 6.79 -27.24 -1.36
CA THR A 62 8.17 -27.70 -1.59
C THR A 62 8.38 -29.13 -1.06
N VAL A 63 7.90 -29.44 0.15
CA VAL A 63 7.99 -30.79 0.73
C VAL A 63 7.22 -31.83 -0.07
N LEU A 64 6.05 -31.44 -0.61
CA LEU A 64 5.16 -32.33 -1.41
C LEU A 64 5.53 -32.38 -2.89
N GLY A 65 6.52 -31.63 -3.36
CA GLY A 65 6.88 -31.52 -4.79
C GLY A 65 5.81 -30.85 -5.64
N LEU A 66 4.94 -30.01 -5.05
CA LEU A 66 3.89 -29.27 -5.75
C LEU A 66 4.41 -27.88 -6.21
N PRO A 67 3.75 -27.23 -7.19
CA PRO A 67 4.10 -25.88 -7.58
C PRO A 67 4.02 -24.90 -6.40
N VAL A 68 5.13 -24.22 -6.10
CA VAL A 68 5.27 -23.30 -4.96
C VAL A 68 4.21 -22.18 -4.99
N LEU A 69 3.87 -21.69 -6.19
CA LEU A 69 2.84 -20.66 -6.38
C LEU A 69 1.47 -21.14 -5.89
N VAL A 70 1.12 -22.40 -6.16
CA VAL A 70 -0.18 -22.97 -5.73
C VAL A 70 -0.24 -23.06 -4.21
N GLY A 71 0.83 -23.57 -3.58
CA GLY A 71 0.90 -23.65 -2.12
C GLY A 71 0.83 -22.28 -1.45
N GLY A 72 1.61 -21.32 -1.95
CA GLY A 72 1.58 -19.94 -1.47
C GLY A 72 0.21 -19.28 -1.63
N ALA A 73 -0.43 -19.44 -2.80
CA ALA A 73 -1.76 -18.89 -3.07
C ALA A 73 -2.83 -19.48 -2.13
N LEU A 74 -2.83 -20.79 -1.92
CA LEU A 74 -3.75 -21.45 -0.99
C LEU A 74 -3.57 -20.95 0.44
N SER A 75 -2.32 -20.80 0.88
CA SER A 75 -2.01 -20.28 2.21
C SER A 75 -2.43 -18.82 2.39
N ALA A 76 -2.20 -17.96 1.39
CA ALA A 76 -2.63 -16.56 1.41
C ALA A 76 -4.17 -16.44 1.45
N VAL A 77 -4.87 -17.29 0.67
CA VAL A 77 -6.34 -17.36 0.70
C VAL A 77 -6.83 -17.86 2.06
N ALA A 78 -6.21 -18.91 2.62
CA ALA A 78 -6.56 -19.42 3.95
C ALA A 78 -6.38 -18.35 5.03
N MET A 79 -5.27 -17.61 4.99
CA MET A 79 -5.04 -16.47 5.89
C MET A 79 -6.09 -15.37 5.71
N SER A 80 -6.43 -15.01 4.48
CA SER A 80 -7.45 -13.99 4.18
C SER A 80 -8.82 -14.40 4.69
N LEU A 81 -9.20 -15.66 4.54
CA LEU A 81 -10.42 -16.22 5.10
C LEU A 81 -10.39 -16.27 6.63
N GLY A 82 -9.24 -16.59 7.23
CA GLY A 82 -9.00 -16.53 8.67
C GLY A 82 -9.21 -15.12 9.23
N ILE A 83 -8.64 -14.09 8.60
CA ILE A 83 -8.87 -12.68 8.96
C ILE A 83 -10.36 -12.36 8.91
N ALA A 84 -11.05 -12.74 7.82
CA ALA A 84 -12.47 -12.49 7.66
C ALA A 84 -13.32 -13.22 8.72
N ALA A 85 -12.94 -14.45 9.10
CA ALA A 85 -13.63 -15.24 10.11
C ALA A 85 -13.48 -14.65 11.52
N LEU A 86 -12.25 -14.20 11.89
CA LEU A 86 -11.99 -13.53 13.17
C LEU A 86 -12.80 -12.24 13.29
N GLN A 87 -12.88 -11.48 12.21
CA GLN A 87 -13.64 -10.23 12.17
C GLN A 87 -15.14 -10.41 12.30
N ARG A 88 -15.70 -11.51 11.76
CA ARG A 88 -17.13 -11.81 11.90
C ARG A 88 -17.54 -12.00 13.36
N ARG A 89 -16.63 -12.44 14.23
CA ARG A 89 -16.87 -12.63 15.66
C ARG A 89 -16.87 -11.32 16.45
N GLY A 90 -16.46 -10.20 15.86
CA GLY A 90 -16.66 -8.83 16.37
C GLY A 90 -15.90 -8.44 17.65
N ARG A 91 -14.99 -9.29 18.16
CA ARG A 91 -14.29 -9.06 19.44
C ARG A 91 -12.88 -8.47 19.28
N LEU A 92 -12.30 -8.50 18.08
CA LEU A 92 -10.93 -8.08 17.85
C LEU A 92 -10.87 -6.92 16.85
N SER A 93 -9.90 -6.01 17.02
CA SER A 93 -9.59 -5.00 16.02
C SER A 93 -9.05 -5.66 14.75
N TYR A 94 -9.11 -4.91 13.64
CA TYR A 94 -8.61 -5.41 12.35
C TYR A 94 -7.12 -5.76 12.45
N ASP A 95 -6.31 -4.85 12.99
CA ASP A 95 -4.87 -5.04 13.14
C ASP A 95 -4.51 -6.19 14.08
N THR A 96 -5.26 -6.36 15.19
CA THR A 96 -5.06 -7.50 16.08
C THR A 96 -5.33 -8.84 15.40
N SER A 97 -6.37 -8.91 14.55
CA SER A 97 -6.70 -10.13 13.81
C SER A 97 -5.61 -10.46 12.79
N ILE A 98 -5.08 -9.45 12.09
CA ILE A 98 -3.97 -9.62 11.15
C ILE A 98 -2.71 -10.07 11.90
N GLY A 99 -2.33 -9.37 12.98
CA GLY A 99 -1.12 -9.69 13.73
C GLY A 99 -1.14 -11.09 14.34
N MET A 100 -2.28 -11.52 14.87
CA MET A 100 -2.43 -12.86 15.44
C MET A 100 -2.29 -13.96 14.38
N LEU A 101 -2.94 -13.79 13.22
CA LEU A 101 -2.82 -14.74 12.12
C LEU A 101 -1.42 -14.71 11.49
N PHE A 102 -0.80 -13.54 11.38
CA PHE A 102 0.58 -13.41 10.91
C PHE A 102 1.54 -14.26 11.73
N VAL A 103 1.51 -14.13 13.08
CA VAL A 103 2.38 -14.91 13.96
C VAL A 103 2.06 -16.39 13.86
N ALA A 104 0.79 -16.78 13.80
CA ALA A 104 0.38 -18.17 13.66
C ALA A 104 0.88 -18.80 12.35
N MET A 105 0.69 -18.09 11.22
CA MET A 105 1.15 -18.57 9.90
C MET A 105 2.67 -18.62 9.82
N LEU A 106 3.37 -17.62 10.37
CA LEU A 106 4.83 -17.61 10.41
C LEU A 106 5.37 -18.80 11.23
N ALA A 107 4.79 -19.03 12.41
CA ALA A 107 5.18 -20.19 13.25
C ALA A 107 4.93 -21.52 12.54
N LEU A 108 3.76 -21.68 11.88
CA LEU A 108 3.47 -22.86 11.08
C LEU A 108 4.47 -23.05 9.94
N GLY A 109 4.81 -21.98 9.22
CA GLY A 109 5.80 -22.01 8.15
C GLY A 109 7.17 -22.49 8.64
N VAL A 110 7.64 -21.93 9.74
CA VAL A 110 8.92 -22.32 10.35
C VAL A 110 8.91 -23.79 10.81
N VAL A 111 7.81 -24.26 11.42
CA VAL A 111 7.66 -25.65 11.83
C VAL A 111 7.74 -26.61 10.63
N VAL A 112 7.06 -26.29 9.53
CA VAL A 112 7.09 -27.11 8.31
C VAL A 112 8.49 -27.14 7.69
N ILE A 113 9.15 -25.98 7.56
CA ILE A 113 10.50 -25.85 7.00
C ILE A 113 11.51 -26.58 7.87
N SER A 114 11.40 -26.49 9.20
CA SER A 114 12.29 -27.16 10.14
C SER A 114 12.31 -28.69 9.98
N HIS A 115 11.22 -29.27 9.51
CA HIS A 115 11.14 -30.71 9.22
C HIS A 115 11.76 -31.10 7.86
N SER A 116 11.98 -30.17 6.95
CA SER A 116 12.47 -30.46 5.60
C SER A 116 13.99 -30.53 5.45
N GLY A 117 14.75 -30.18 6.49
CA GLY A 117 16.23 -30.31 6.53
C GLY A 117 17.02 -29.34 5.62
N SER A 118 16.38 -28.48 4.81
CA SER A 118 17.05 -27.55 3.86
C SER A 118 16.87 -26.07 4.22
N PHE A 119 16.97 -25.76 5.50
CA PHE A 119 16.55 -24.45 6.06
C PHE A 119 17.33 -23.21 5.57
N ALA A 120 18.60 -23.33 5.20
CA ALA A 120 19.45 -22.14 5.08
C ALA A 120 19.51 -21.52 3.68
N THR A 121 19.31 -22.30 2.62
CA THR A 121 19.49 -21.84 1.23
C THR A 121 18.21 -21.23 0.63
N ASP A 122 17.04 -21.66 1.10
CA ASP A 122 15.76 -21.26 0.52
C ASP A 122 15.22 -19.93 1.10
N ALA A 123 15.59 -19.59 2.33
CA ALA A 123 15.03 -18.41 3.03
C ALA A 123 15.41 -17.08 2.36
N THR A 124 16.62 -16.96 1.83
CA THR A 124 17.07 -15.72 1.16
C THR A 124 16.42 -15.54 -0.20
N SER A 125 16.24 -16.60 -0.98
CA SER A 125 15.56 -16.55 -2.27
C SER A 125 14.06 -16.24 -2.11
N ILE A 126 13.45 -16.76 -1.04
CA ILE A 126 12.04 -16.50 -0.70
C ILE A 126 11.81 -15.04 -0.33
N LEU A 127 12.73 -14.42 0.43
CA LEU A 127 12.57 -13.02 0.89
C LEU A 127 12.88 -12.00 -0.19
N PHE A 128 13.93 -12.21 -0.97
CA PHE A 128 14.39 -11.22 -1.94
C PHE A 128 13.87 -11.47 -3.35
N GLY A 129 13.37 -12.69 -3.64
CA GLY A 129 12.97 -13.08 -4.99
C GLY A 129 14.15 -13.00 -5.98
N ASP A 130 13.89 -13.28 -7.24
CA ASP A 130 14.84 -13.05 -8.33
C ASP A 130 14.15 -12.35 -9.49
N ILE A 131 14.08 -11.02 -9.40
CA ILE A 131 13.48 -10.19 -10.44
C ILE A 131 14.20 -10.34 -11.80
N LEU A 132 15.46 -10.77 -11.80
CA LEU A 132 16.24 -10.97 -13.02
C LEU A 132 15.94 -12.32 -13.68
N ALA A 133 15.40 -13.29 -12.94
CA ALA A 133 15.02 -14.61 -13.44
C ALA A 133 13.56 -14.68 -13.96
N ILE A 134 12.85 -13.55 -14.06
CA ILE A 134 11.47 -13.50 -14.57
C ILE A 134 11.38 -14.10 -15.97
N THR A 135 10.51 -15.10 -16.12
CA THR A 135 10.21 -15.76 -17.39
C THR A 135 9.09 -15.05 -18.16
N SER A 136 8.94 -15.36 -19.43
CA SER A 136 7.82 -14.85 -20.23
C SER A 136 6.44 -15.32 -19.70
N LEU A 137 6.41 -16.50 -19.09
CA LEU A 137 5.19 -17.01 -18.45
C LEU A 137 4.82 -16.17 -17.22
N ASP A 138 5.81 -15.80 -16.39
CA ASP A 138 5.57 -14.96 -15.23
C ASP A 138 5.06 -13.58 -15.62
N VAL A 139 5.60 -13.00 -16.71
CA VAL A 139 5.09 -11.74 -17.27
C VAL A 139 3.64 -11.87 -17.71
N ALA A 140 3.27 -12.98 -18.36
CA ALA A 140 1.90 -13.23 -18.80
C ALA A 140 0.95 -13.40 -17.60
N LEU A 141 1.37 -14.13 -16.56
CA LEU A 141 0.61 -14.29 -15.31
C LEU A 141 0.42 -12.95 -14.58
N LEU A 142 1.49 -12.14 -14.49
CA LEU A 142 1.42 -10.80 -13.94
C LEU A 142 0.48 -9.88 -14.72
N ALA A 143 0.54 -9.93 -16.06
CA ALA A 143 -0.39 -9.17 -16.90
C ALA A 143 -1.85 -9.58 -16.66
N GLY A 144 -2.11 -10.88 -16.54
CA GLY A 144 -3.42 -11.41 -16.16
C GLY A 144 -3.87 -10.91 -14.78
N ALA A 145 -2.98 -10.93 -13.79
CA ALA A 145 -3.24 -10.42 -12.45
C ALA A 145 -3.53 -8.90 -12.44
N VAL A 146 -2.81 -8.12 -13.25
CA VAL A 146 -3.07 -6.68 -13.45
C VAL A 146 -4.47 -6.46 -14.03
N VAL A 147 -4.84 -7.17 -15.08
CA VAL A 147 -6.17 -7.05 -15.71
C VAL A 147 -7.28 -7.38 -14.71
N VAL A 148 -7.16 -8.49 -13.98
CA VAL A 148 -8.12 -8.89 -12.94
C VAL A 148 -8.15 -7.87 -11.81
N GLY A 149 -6.99 -7.43 -11.32
CA GLY A 149 -6.87 -6.47 -10.23
C GLY A 149 -7.48 -5.11 -10.58
N LEU A 150 -7.19 -4.58 -11.78
CA LEU A 150 -7.79 -3.34 -12.28
C LEU A 150 -9.29 -3.49 -12.48
N GLY A 151 -9.76 -4.62 -13.02
CA GLY A 151 -11.17 -4.92 -13.22
C GLY A 151 -11.93 -4.94 -11.89
N VAL A 152 -11.41 -5.64 -10.89
CA VAL A 152 -12.00 -5.67 -9.54
C VAL A 152 -11.95 -4.30 -8.87
N ALA A 153 -10.83 -3.59 -8.95
CA ALA A 153 -10.69 -2.25 -8.39
C ALA A 153 -11.68 -1.26 -9.03
N TRP A 154 -11.91 -1.36 -10.33
CA TRP A 154 -12.89 -0.56 -11.05
C TRP A 154 -14.33 -0.92 -10.69
N ALA A 155 -14.68 -2.22 -10.67
CA ALA A 155 -16.01 -2.72 -10.32
C ALA A 155 -16.40 -2.33 -8.88
N PHE A 156 -15.45 -2.43 -7.95
CA PHE A 156 -15.66 -2.10 -6.54
C PHE A 156 -15.26 -0.66 -6.19
N HIS A 157 -14.99 0.21 -7.16
CA HIS A 157 -14.53 1.57 -6.89
C HIS A 157 -15.49 2.34 -5.96
N ARG A 158 -16.79 2.37 -6.26
CA ARG A 158 -17.80 3.03 -5.43
C ARG A 158 -17.92 2.45 -4.01
N PRO A 159 -18.05 1.14 -3.82
CA PRO A 159 -18.04 0.52 -2.50
C PRO A 159 -16.74 0.79 -1.71
N LEU A 160 -15.59 0.77 -2.37
CA LEU A 160 -14.29 1.03 -1.73
C LEU A 160 -14.16 2.51 -1.30
N VAL A 161 -14.63 3.46 -2.11
CA VAL A 161 -14.65 4.88 -1.72
C VAL A 161 -15.55 5.11 -0.51
N ALA A 162 -16.77 4.56 -0.52
CA ALA A 162 -17.69 4.67 0.61
C ALA A 162 -17.10 4.03 1.88
N LEU A 163 -16.48 2.86 1.74
CA LEU A 163 -15.80 2.16 2.83
C LEU A 163 -14.59 2.94 3.36
N ALA A 164 -13.89 3.70 2.52
CA ALA A 164 -12.74 4.52 2.90
C ALA A 164 -13.14 5.74 3.72
N LEU A 165 -14.34 6.30 3.49
CA LEU A 165 -14.87 7.43 4.24
C LEU A 165 -15.39 6.99 5.61
N ASP A 166 -16.40 6.13 5.64
CA ASP A 166 -16.98 5.56 6.85
C ASP A 166 -17.72 4.25 6.52
N PRO A 167 -17.43 3.13 7.22
CA PRO A 167 -18.18 1.89 7.06
C PRO A 167 -19.68 2.03 7.31
N ARG A 168 -20.12 2.98 8.15
CA ARG A 168 -21.54 3.27 8.43
C ARG A 168 -22.20 3.90 7.21
N ILE A 169 -21.52 4.83 6.52
CA ILE A 169 -22.01 5.45 5.29
C ILE A 169 -22.18 4.38 4.20
N ALA A 170 -21.20 3.49 4.05
CA ALA A 170 -21.29 2.37 3.12
C ALA A 170 -22.50 1.46 3.40
N ALA A 171 -22.84 1.23 4.69
CA ALA A 171 -23.98 0.44 5.07
C ALA A 171 -25.32 1.14 4.74
N VAL A 172 -25.45 2.44 5.04
CA VAL A 172 -26.64 3.25 4.73
C VAL A 172 -26.91 3.32 3.24
N LEU A 173 -25.85 3.46 2.43
CA LEU A 173 -25.93 3.48 0.97
C LEU A 173 -26.15 2.09 0.34
N ARG A 174 -26.30 1.04 1.13
CA ARG A 174 -26.43 -0.37 0.69
C ARG A 174 -25.32 -0.85 -0.23
N LEU A 175 -24.12 -0.26 -0.12
CA LEU A 175 -22.96 -0.58 -0.96
C LEU A 175 -22.17 -1.83 -0.46
N GLY A 176 -22.74 -2.60 0.47
CA GLY A 176 -22.17 -3.87 0.92
C GLY A 176 -20.77 -3.71 1.54
N PRO A 177 -20.61 -3.10 2.73
CA PRO A 177 -19.28 -2.85 3.31
C PRO A 177 -18.47 -4.13 3.52
N ARG A 178 -19.14 -5.26 3.74
CA ARG A 178 -18.48 -6.58 3.86
C ARG A 178 -17.89 -7.06 2.54
N SER A 179 -18.62 -6.88 1.42
CA SER A 179 -18.12 -7.26 0.09
C SER A 179 -16.99 -6.35 -0.38
N ALA A 180 -17.07 -5.05 -0.09
CA ALA A 180 -15.99 -4.10 -0.36
C ALA A 180 -14.72 -4.44 0.44
N GLN A 181 -14.87 -4.79 1.72
CA GLN A 181 -13.74 -5.24 2.55
C GLN A 181 -13.15 -6.56 2.03
N ALA A 182 -13.98 -7.53 1.65
CA ALA A 182 -13.53 -8.79 1.06
C ALA A 182 -12.81 -8.56 -0.28
N ALA A 183 -13.34 -7.66 -1.13
CA ALA A 183 -12.69 -7.29 -2.38
C ALA A 183 -11.31 -6.64 -2.15
N LEU A 184 -11.18 -5.76 -1.15
CA LEU A 184 -9.90 -5.16 -0.81
C LEU A 184 -8.87 -6.20 -0.34
N VAL A 185 -9.26 -7.08 0.59
CA VAL A 185 -8.38 -8.17 1.05
C VAL A 185 -8.02 -9.09 -0.12
N GLY A 186 -8.98 -9.43 -0.99
CA GLY A 186 -8.75 -10.21 -2.20
C GLY A 186 -7.78 -9.53 -3.18
N LEU A 187 -7.90 -8.21 -3.36
CA LEU A 187 -6.97 -7.42 -4.19
C LEU A 187 -5.54 -7.44 -3.63
N VAL A 188 -5.39 -7.29 -2.30
CA VAL A 188 -4.07 -7.36 -1.66
C VAL A 188 -3.50 -8.77 -1.79
N THR A 189 -4.33 -9.80 -1.56
CA THR A 189 -3.94 -11.20 -1.74
C THR A 189 -3.47 -11.46 -3.18
N LEU A 190 -4.24 -11.00 -4.18
CA LEU A 190 -3.88 -11.13 -5.59
C LEU A 190 -2.54 -10.43 -5.88
N ALA A 191 -2.38 -9.18 -5.40
CA ALA A 191 -1.16 -8.41 -5.63
C ALA A 191 0.06 -9.12 -5.00
N VAL A 192 -0.06 -9.59 -3.76
CA VAL A 192 1.03 -10.28 -3.06
C VAL A 192 1.36 -11.61 -3.75
N VAL A 193 0.35 -12.47 -4.00
CA VAL A 193 0.56 -13.80 -4.61
C VAL A 193 1.16 -13.70 -6.00
N ALA A 194 0.60 -12.83 -6.86
CA ALA A 194 1.09 -12.69 -8.23
C ALA A 194 2.51 -12.13 -8.30
N SER A 195 2.86 -11.24 -7.37
CA SER A 195 4.17 -10.57 -7.38
C SER A 195 5.25 -11.35 -6.62
N TYR A 196 4.85 -12.21 -5.69
CA TYR A 196 5.76 -12.91 -4.79
C TYR A 196 6.84 -13.71 -5.51
N GLN A 197 6.45 -14.51 -6.51
CA GLN A 197 7.38 -15.36 -7.24
C GLN A 197 8.35 -14.54 -8.11
N ALA A 198 7.88 -13.43 -8.66
CA ALA A 198 8.66 -12.58 -9.56
C ALA A 198 9.65 -11.68 -8.81
N VAL A 199 9.24 -11.13 -7.66
CA VAL A 199 10.00 -10.03 -7.05
C VAL A 199 10.28 -10.22 -5.55
N GLY A 200 9.81 -11.32 -4.95
CA GLY A 200 9.97 -11.61 -3.53
C GLY A 200 9.10 -10.76 -2.59
N SER A 201 9.01 -11.17 -1.33
CA SER A 201 8.12 -10.55 -0.35
C SER A 201 8.48 -9.10 0.00
N LEU A 202 9.76 -8.82 0.17
CA LEU A 202 10.25 -7.50 0.60
C LEU A 202 9.95 -6.42 -0.46
N LEU A 203 10.19 -6.74 -1.75
CA LEU A 203 9.97 -5.78 -2.83
C LEU A 203 8.48 -5.53 -3.06
N VAL A 204 7.63 -6.56 -2.96
CA VAL A 204 6.17 -6.41 -3.08
C VAL A 204 5.64 -5.40 -2.07
N VAL A 205 6.02 -5.53 -0.80
CA VAL A 205 5.57 -4.61 0.27
C VAL A 205 6.11 -3.20 0.05
N GLY A 206 7.37 -3.07 -0.36
CA GLY A 206 7.97 -1.78 -0.71
C GLY A 206 7.22 -1.07 -1.84
N LEU A 207 6.92 -1.78 -2.94
CA LEU A 207 6.16 -1.21 -4.07
C LEU A 207 4.67 -1.00 -3.76
N LEU A 208 4.09 -1.77 -2.83
CA LEU A 208 2.70 -1.61 -2.41
C LEU A 208 2.50 -0.31 -1.61
N LEU A 209 3.44 0.02 -0.72
CA LEU A 209 3.26 1.12 0.23
C LEU A 209 3.96 2.40 -0.21
N ALA A 210 5.24 2.36 -0.55
CA ALA A 210 6.05 3.56 -0.74
C ALA A 210 5.55 4.46 -1.87
N PRO A 211 5.25 3.99 -3.10
CA PRO A 211 4.72 4.84 -4.16
C PRO A 211 3.32 5.38 -3.84
N ALA A 212 2.48 4.60 -3.15
CA ALA A 212 1.14 5.03 -2.76
C ALA A 212 1.16 6.13 -1.69
N VAL A 213 2.10 6.07 -0.74
CA VAL A 213 2.36 7.13 0.25
C VAL A 213 2.89 8.37 -0.47
N ALA A 214 3.90 8.22 -1.34
CA ALA A 214 4.47 9.31 -2.13
C ALA A 214 3.40 10.06 -2.93
N ALA A 215 2.54 9.34 -3.65
CA ALA A 215 1.44 9.91 -4.42
C ALA A 215 0.42 10.66 -3.54
N GLY A 216 0.19 10.17 -2.33
CA GLY A 216 -0.73 10.79 -1.36
C GLY A 216 -0.31 12.19 -0.92
N HIS A 217 0.97 12.54 -0.98
CA HIS A 217 1.45 13.89 -0.70
C HIS A 217 1.03 14.93 -1.76
N TRP A 218 0.76 14.50 -3.00
CA TRP A 218 0.54 15.39 -4.13
C TRP A 218 -0.92 15.50 -4.55
N THR A 219 -1.72 14.47 -4.30
CA THR A 219 -3.12 14.46 -4.75
C THR A 219 -4.05 13.75 -3.77
N ALA A 220 -5.24 14.34 -3.58
CA ALA A 220 -6.34 13.75 -2.82
C ALA A 220 -7.32 12.95 -3.71
N ARG A 221 -7.26 13.11 -5.04
CA ARG A 221 -8.16 12.41 -5.97
C ARG A 221 -7.70 10.97 -6.14
N ILE A 222 -8.52 10.00 -5.77
CA ILE A 222 -8.17 8.58 -5.75
C ILE A 222 -7.65 8.06 -7.10
N PRO A 223 -8.33 8.29 -8.27
CA PRO A 223 -7.81 7.81 -9.55
C PRO A 223 -6.45 8.41 -9.93
N THR A 224 -6.27 9.71 -9.67
CA THR A 224 -4.99 10.40 -9.92
C THR A 224 -3.90 9.87 -9.00
N ARG A 225 -4.24 9.57 -7.74
CA ARG A 225 -3.32 8.97 -6.77
C ARG A 225 -2.86 7.58 -7.20
N MET A 226 -3.77 6.74 -7.71
CA MET A 226 -3.45 5.43 -8.26
C MET A 226 -2.50 5.53 -9.46
N ALA A 227 -2.82 6.41 -10.43
CA ALA A 227 -1.97 6.62 -11.61
C ALA A 227 -0.58 7.15 -11.23
N LEU A 228 -0.52 8.11 -10.30
CA LEU A 228 0.76 8.66 -9.81
C LEU A 228 1.55 7.61 -9.03
N ALA A 229 0.90 6.79 -8.19
CA ALA A 229 1.55 5.70 -7.46
C ALA A 229 2.13 4.66 -8.43
N ALA A 230 1.38 4.28 -9.47
CA ALA A 230 1.88 3.37 -10.50
C ALA A 230 3.08 3.97 -11.24
N ALA A 231 3.01 5.24 -11.64
CA ALA A 231 4.11 5.93 -12.33
C ALA A 231 5.38 6.03 -11.46
N LEU A 232 5.23 6.40 -10.18
CA LEU A 232 6.34 6.45 -9.22
C LEU A 232 6.91 5.06 -8.94
N GLY A 233 6.07 4.03 -8.89
CA GLY A 233 6.49 2.64 -8.76
C GLY A 233 7.30 2.17 -9.97
N ILE A 234 6.85 2.44 -11.21
CA ILE A 234 7.59 2.13 -12.43
C ILE A 234 8.93 2.86 -12.46
N ALA A 235 8.94 4.14 -12.11
CA ALA A 235 10.19 4.91 -12.02
C ALA A 235 11.15 4.33 -10.97
N SER A 236 10.63 3.87 -9.83
CA SER A 236 11.44 3.20 -8.79
C SER A 236 12.03 1.88 -9.27
N VAL A 237 11.27 1.09 -10.04
CA VAL A 237 11.77 -0.14 -10.67
C VAL A 237 12.89 0.18 -11.66
N PHE A 238 12.67 1.13 -12.55
CA PHE A 238 13.67 1.52 -13.55
C PHE A 238 14.98 2.01 -12.90
N VAL A 239 14.89 2.96 -11.97
CA VAL A 239 16.06 3.51 -11.28
C VAL A 239 16.73 2.45 -10.40
N GLY A 240 15.94 1.63 -9.70
CA GLY A 240 16.46 0.54 -8.85
C GLY A 240 17.22 -0.52 -9.63
N LEU A 241 16.75 -0.90 -10.83
CA LEU A 241 17.46 -1.81 -11.73
C LEU A 241 18.76 -1.19 -12.25
N LEU A 242 18.77 0.10 -12.58
CA LEU A 242 19.98 0.83 -12.96
C LEU A 242 21.01 0.87 -11.84
N VAL A 243 20.56 1.18 -10.62
CA VAL A 243 21.45 1.18 -9.44
C VAL A 243 22.02 -0.22 -9.20
N SER A 244 21.19 -1.25 -9.28
CA SER A 244 21.62 -2.65 -9.13
C SER A 244 22.68 -3.03 -10.16
N TRP A 245 22.49 -2.65 -11.41
CA TRP A 245 23.44 -2.93 -12.50
C TRP A 245 24.80 -2.28 -12.26
N HIS A 246 24.84 -0.99 -11.89
CA HIS A 246 26.10 -0.26 -11.74
C HIS A 246 26.80 -0.52 -10.40
N ALA A 247 26.03 -0.79 -9.33
CA ALA A 247 26.56 -1.03 -8.01
C ALA A 247 26.75 -2.53 -7.68
N ALA A 248 26.41 -3.45 -8.61
CA ALA A 248 26.46 -4.89 -8.42
C ALA A 248 25.73 -5.36 -7.14
N THR A 249 24.55 -4.78 -6.86
CA THR A 249 23.72 -5.06 -5.69
C THR A 249 22.51 -5.92 -6.03
N ALA A 250 21.86 -6.51 -5.01
CA ALA A 250 20.64 -7.30 -5.21
C ALA A 250 19.53 -6.43 -5.82
N ALA A 251 19.00 -6.81 -6.99
CA ALA A 251 18.07 -6.01 -7.77
C ALA A 251 16.76 -5.70 -7.00
N GLY A 252 16.18 -6.70 -6.34
CA GLY A 252 14.96 -6.51 -5.53
C GLY A 252 15.15 -5.51 -4.38
N ALA A 253 16.29 -5.61 -3.65
CA ALA A 253 16.60 -4.69 -2.56
C ALA A 253 16.85 -3.26 -3.05
N SER A 254 17.55 -3.11 -4.19
CA SER A 254 17.81 -1.80 -4.81
C SER A 254 16.52 -1.10 -5.26
N VAL A 255 15.58 -1.84 -5.86
CA VAL A 255 14.27 -1.32 -6.25
C VAL A 255 13.45 -0.93 -5.01
N ALA A 256 13.44 -1.76 -3.96
CA ALA A 256 12.72 -1.44 -2.71
C ALA A 256 13.31 -0.19 -2.04
N ALA A 257 14.64 -0.09 -1.94
CA ALA A 257 15.33 1.08 -1.40
C ALA A 257 15.02 2.35 -2.20
N THR A 258 15.00 2.26 -3.53
CA THR A 258 14.64 3.38 -4.42
C THR A 258 13.21 3.82 -4.21
N ALA A 259 12.25 2.88 -4.08
CA ALA A 259 10.85 3.19 -3.81
C ALA A 259 10.68 3.93 -2.48
N ILE A 260 11.37 3.49 -1.43
CA ILE A 260 11.37 4.15 -0.11
C ILE A 260 12.02 5.54 -0.21
N ALA A 261 13.14 5.68 -0.93
CA ALA A 261 13.79 6.96 -1.14
C ALA A 261 12.87 7.96 -1.88
N VAL A 262 12.15 7.51 -2.91
CA VAL A 262 11.15 8.33 -3.62
C VAL A 262 10.04 8.79 -2.67
N ALA A 263 9.56 7.92 -1.78
CA ALA A 263 8.54 8.29 -0.79
C ALA A 263 9.07 9.32 0.22
N ALA A 264 10.28 9.12 0.73
CA ALA A 264 10.93 10.04 1.67
C ALA A 264 11.18 11.43 1.04
N LEU A 265 11.72 11.45 -0.19
CA LEU A 265 11.97 12.67 -0.95
C LEU A 265 10.66 13.41 -1.27
N SER A 266 9.62 12.69 -1.64
CA SER A 266 8.28 13.23 -1.87
C SER A 266 7.72 13.91 -0.61
N GLY A 267 7.84 13.26 0.56
CA GLY A 267 7.43 13.81 1.85
C GLY A 267 8.24 15.06 2.23
N ALA A 268 9.56 15.00 2.10
CA ALA A 268 10.46 16.13 2.39
C ALA A 268 10.18 17.33 1.47
N ALA A 269 9.99 17.09 0.16
CA ALA A 269 9.64 18.13 -0.80
C ALA A 269 8.31 18.81 -0.44
N ARG A 270 7.30 18.03 -0.05
CA ARG A 270 6.00 18.57 0.39
C ARG A 270 6.14 19.40 1.66
N ALA A 271 6.88 18.94 2.66
CA ALA A 271 7.13 19.66 3.90
C ALA A 271 7.87 20.99 3.63
N CYS A 272 8.88 20.98 2.77
CA CYS A 272 9.60 22.19 2.37
C CYS A 272 8.68 23.21 1.66
N LEU A 273 7.85 22.73 0.72
CA LEU A 273 6.90 23.60 0.00
C LEU A 273 5.85 24.22 0.93
N THR A 274 5.36 23.47 1.92
CA THR A 274 4.42 24.02 2.91
C THR A 274 5.11 25.06 3.81
N ALA A 275 6.33 24.79 4.27
CA ALA A 275 7.11 25.73 5.07
C ALA A 275 7.44 27.04 4.32
N LEU A 276 7.73 26.95 3.02
CA LEU A 276 7.96 28.13 2.18
C LEU A 276 6.69 28.96 1.96
N ARG A 277 5.53 28.30 1.85
CA ARG A 277 4.24 28.99 1.71
C ARG A 277 3.81 29.71 3.00
N SER A 278 4.07 29.11 4.17
CA SER A 278 3.76 29.73 5.47
C SER A 278 4.64 30.94 5.80
N ARG A 279 5.83 31.04 5.15
CA ARG A 279 6.76 32.19 5.33
C ARG A 279 6.45 33.39 4.43
N ARG A 280 5.52 33.29 3.49
CA ARG A 280 5.06 34.48 2.73
C ARG A 280 4.18 35.30 3.64
N PRO A 281 4.58 36.53 4.05
CA PRO A 281 3.72 37.43 4.82
C PRO A 281 2.48 37.69 3.97
N GLY A 282 1.31 37.53 4.55
CA GLY A 282 0.07 37.96 3.92
C GLY A 282 0.18 39.44 3.60
N THR A 283 0.15 39.77 2.33
CA THR A 283 -0.21 41.12 1.85
C THR A 283 -1.73 41.26 1.97
N ASP A 284 -2.26 41.07 3.18
CA ASP A 284 -3.58 41.59 3.48
C ASP A 284 -3.35 43.04 3.92
N GLY A 285 -3.69 43.90 2.98
CA GLY A 285 -3.79 45.31 3.18
C GLY A 285 -4.64 45.61 4.40
N ASP A 286 -4.02 46.35 5.27
CA ASP A 286 -4.65 47.19 6.25
C ASP A 286 -5.67 48.11 5.52
N VAL A 287 -6.88 47.61 5.32
CA VAL A 287 -8.02 48.42 4.94
C VAL A 287 -8.79 48.76 6.20
N GLY A 288 -8.45 49.94 6.73
CA GLY A 288 -9.28 50.84 7.48
C GLY A 288 -10.44 50.22 8.28
N ARG A 289 -10.16 49.96 9.54
CA ARG A 289 -11.18 49.79 10.57
C ARG A 289 -10.91 50.77 11.69
N ASP A 290 -10.78 52.03 11.30
CA ASP A 290 -11.03 53.17 12.19
C ASP A 290 -12.38 53.76 11.81
N ASP A 291 -13.13 54.18 12.83
CA ASP A 291 -14.36 54.95 12.76
C ASP A 291 -15.68 54.20 12.75
N ASP A 292 -16.03 53.51 13.85
CA ASP A 292 -17.42 53.45 14.31
C ASP A 292 -17.57 52.93 15.77
N ARG A 293 -16.80 53.49 16.73
CA ARG A 293 -16.99 53.18 18.17
C ARG A 293 -17.57 54.31 19.03
N ASP A 294 -18.08 55.39 18.41
CA ASP A 294 -18.63 56.55 19.17
C ASP A 294 -20.10 56.88 18.87
N ARG A 295 -20.94 55.94 18.63
CA ARG A 295 -22.39 56.23 18.63
C ARG A 295 -23.19 54.97 18.97
N VAL A 296 -23.33 54.60 20.22
CA VAL A 296 -24.53 54.04 20.85
C VAL A 296 -24.26 53.91 22.34
N GLY A 297 -24.31 54.99 23.05
CA GLY A 297 -24.60 55.06 24.46
C GLY A 297 -25.97 55.69 24.59
N ALA A 298 -26.94 55.00 25.06
CA ALA A 298 -28.16 55.37 25.74
C ALA A 298 -29.30 54.42 25.37
N ASP A 299 -29.76 53.78 26.41
CA ASP A 299 -31.04 53.12 26.63
C ASP A 299 -30.92 51.64 26.97
N ALA A 300 -30.70 51.38 28.24
CA ALA A 300 -30.99 50.11 28.89
C ALA A 300 -32.24 50.24 29.76
N PRO A 301 -33.34 49.54 29.51
CA PRO A 301 -34.42 49.40 30.48
C PRO A 301 -34.08 48.26 31.47
N THR A 302 -34.12 48.63 32.76
CA THR A 302 -34.06 47.82 33.96
C THR A 302 -35.06 46.66 33.92
N ARG A 303 -34.59 45.44 34.14
CA ARG A 303 -35.40 44.27 34.47
C ARG A 303 -35.48 44.07 35.99
N PRO A 304 -36.69 43.78 36.54
CA PRO A 304 -36.84 43.54 37.98
C PRO A 304 -36.38 42.13 38.40
N ARG A 305 -35.76 42.08 39.56
CA ARG A 305 -35.45 40.86 40.34
C ARG A 305 -36.75 40.14 40.73
N ALA A 306 -36.84 38.86 40.46
CA ALA A 306 -37.80 37.98 41.14
C ALA A 306 -37.06 37.00 42.01
N ALA A 307 -37.58 36.83 43.21
CA ALA A 307 -37.04 36.19 44.40
C ALA A 307 -37.11 34.66 44.39
N SER A 308 -36.10 34.11 45.05
CA SER A 308 -36.07 32.97 46.01
C SER A 308 -37.30 32.05 46.11
N GLY A 309 -37.03 30.74 46.09
CA GLY A 309 -37.88 29.70 46.62
C GLY A 309 -37.30 28.30 46.39
N ALA A 310 -36.52 27.81 47.33
CA ALA A 310 -36.41 26.39 47.67
C ALA A 310 -37.36 26.12 48.81
N PRO A 311 -37.60 24.87 49.35
CA PRO A 311 -37.09 23.57 49.04
C PRO A 311 -38.13 22.41 49.13
N ALA A 312 -37.58 21.16 49.05
CA ALA A 312 -38.04 19.90 49.61
C ALA A 312 -39.17 19.09 48.93
N ALA A 313 -38.80 17.95 48.40
CA ALA A 313 -39.00 16.58 48.90
C ALA A 313 -38.41 15.58 47.87
#